data_160f0274eaa956e89fce62dee6ac0032
#
_entry.id   160f0274eaa956e89fce62dee6ac0032
#
_cell.length_a   1.000
_cell.length_b   1.000
_cell.length_c   1.000
_cell.angle_alpha   90.00
_cell.angle_beta   90.00
_cell.angle_gamma   90.00
#
_symmetry.space_group_name_H-M   'P 1'
#
loop_
_entity.id
_entity.type
_entity.pdbx_description
1 polymer ?
#
loop_
_entity_poly.entity_id
_entity_poly.type
_entity_poly.pdbx_seq_one_letter_code
_entity_poly.pdbx_strand_id
1 'polypeptide(L)'
;MNRTGRTLTLGCLLLFLPLLASAGGNSLLIPATGRCSLNTLPEDLPEALAACQQAAQAGDLEAEFELGEFYYDGKRAPRDLAQALNWFEQASLQGHAQAQYRLGVMFYRGEGVPANNVQAYIVLKMAAVNGSEDALDTADQVAAQMPREQLEIATQVLGQIFRNYLLELQTADGGSPFAPLP
;
A
#
# COMPACT_ATOMS: atom_id res chain seq x y z
N MET A 1 -57.41 66.18 -13.69
CA MET A 1 -57.26 65.31 -12.53
C MET A 1 -57.22 63.90 -13.07
N ASN A 2 -56.00 63.40 -13.45
CA ASN A 2 -55.81 62.04 -14.00
C ASN A 2 -54.74 61.38 -13.21
N ARG A 3 -55.15 60.33 -12.48
CA ARG A 3 -54.22 59.40 -11.80
C ARG A 3 -53.90 58.27 -12.76
N THR A 4 -52.68 58.27 -13.26
CA THR A 4 -52.12 57.11 -14.00
C THR A 4 -51.46 56.16 -13.06
N GLY A 5 -52.10 55.00 -12.90
CA GLY A 5 -51.51 53.85 -12.17
C GLY A 5 -50.39 53.19 -12.91
N ARG A 6 -49.21 53.12 -12.31
CA ARG A 6 -48.08 52.38 -12.79
C ARG A 6 -48.15 50.95 -12.19
N THR A 7 -48.48 49.97 -13.02
CA THR A 7 -48.37 48.57 -12.67
C THR A 7 -46.89 48.14 -12.74
N LEU A 8 -46.31 47.79 -11.61
CA LEU A 8 -45.02 47.13 -11.51
C LEU A 8 -45.20 45.63 -11.84
N THR A 9 -44.74 45.23 -12.99
CA THR A 9 -44.58 43.79 -13.30
C THR A 9 -43.32 43.26 -12.64
N LEU A 10 -43.49 42.44 -11.64
CA LEU A 10 -42.43 41.72 -10.94
C LEU A 10 -41.97 40.57 -11.85
N GLY A 11 -40.86 40.77 -12.55
CA GLY A 11 -40.21 39.72 -13.35
C GLY A 11 -39.58 38.69 -12.43
N CYS A 12 -40.16 37.50 -12.42
CA CYS A 12 -39.61 36.32 -11.72
C CYS A 12 -38.41 35.81 -12.54
N LEU A 13 -37.20 36.24 -12.14
CA LEU A 13 -35.95 35.72 -12.72
C LEU A 13 -35.68 34.35 -12.13
N LEU A 14 -36.16 33.29 -12.80
CA LEU A 14 -35.77 31.90 -12.49
C LEU A 14 -34.31 31.69 -12.82
N LEU A 15 -33.46 31.75 -11.79
CA LEU A 15 -32.09 31.32 -11.85
C LEU A 15 -32.06 29.77 -12.03
N PHE A 16 -31.90 29.34 -13.26
CA PHE A 16 -31.51 27.95 -13.54
C PHE A 16 -30.10 27.73 -13.03
N LEU A 17 -29.94 27.24 -11.79
CA LEU A 17 -28.71 26.59 -11.37
C LEU A 17 -28.61 25.23 -12.09
N PRO A 18 -27.54 24.96 -12.83
CA PRO A 18 -27.31 23.59 -13.27
C PRO A 18 -27.00 22.75 -12.02
N LEU A 19 -27.88 21.80 -11.69
CA LEU A 19 -27.54 20.69 -10.81
C LEU A 19 -26.35 19.97 -11.45
N LEU A 20 -25.16 20.19 -10.91
CA LEU A 20 -24.05 19.29 -11.10
C LEU A 20 -24.45 17.96 -10.44
N ALA A 21 -25.03 17.07 -11.24
CA ALA A 21 -25.19 15.69 -10.86
C ALA A 21 -23.80 15.12 -10.67
N SER A 22 -23.35 15.04 -9.42
CA SER A 22 -22.24 14.16 -9.06
C SER A 22 -22.69 12.75 -9.42
N ALA A 23 -22.28 12.29 -10.60
CA ALA A 23 -22.33 10.89 -10.95
C ALA A 23 -21.45 10.18 -9.93
N GLY A 24 -22.06 9.61 -8.91
CA GLY A 24 -21.45 8.61 -8.06
C GLY A 24 -21.02 7.45 -8.95
N GLY A 25 -19.80 7.53 -9.46
CA GLY A 25 -19.22 6.46 -10.25
C GLY A 25 -19.19 5.21 -9.38
N ASN A 26 -19.78 4.13 -9.87
CA ASN A 26 -19.60 2.81 -9.30
C ASN A 26 -18.11 2.56 -9.14
N SER A 27 -17.67 2.45 -7.90
CA SER A 27 -16.28 2.21 -7.47
C SER A 27 -15.67 0.90 -8.03
N LEU A 28 -16.45 0.13 -8.77
CA LEU A 28 -16.03 -1.13 -9.41
C LEU A 28 -15.44 -0.93 -10.83
N LEU A 29 -15.55 0.27 -11.40
CA LEU A 29 -14.94 0.61 -12.67
C LEU A 29 -14.01 1.80 -12.45
N ILE A 30 -12.90 1.59 -11.78
CA ILE A 30 -11.78 2.53 -11.83
C ILE A 30 -11.28 2.49 -13.27
N PRO A 31 -11.36 3.62 -14.01
CA PRO A 31 -10.81 3.67 -15.36
C PRO A 31 -9.37 3.19 -15.33
N ALA A 32 -8.97 2.44 -16.36
CA ALA A 32 -7.58 1.98 -16.49
C ALA A 32 -6.56 3.15 -16.53
N THR A 33 -7.04 4.35 -16.86
CA THR A 33 -6.33 5.63 -16.84
C THR A 33 -6.21 6.21 -15.42
N GLY A 34 -5.67 5.49 -14.48
CA GLY A 34 -5.49 5.96 -13.09
C GLY A 34 -4.87 4.89 -12.19
N ARG A 35 -4.71 3.68 -12.71
CA ARG A 35 -3.93 2.66 -12.02
C ARG A 35 -2.46 2.89 -12.33
N CYS A 36 -1.64 2.81 -11.28
CA CYS A 36 -0.21 2.73 -11.46
C CYS A 36 0.12 1.54 -12.36
N SER A 37 0.79 1.80 -13.47
CA SER A 37 1.36 0.78 -14.34
C SER A 37 2.63 1.32 -14.95
N LEU A 38 3.74 0.83 -14.49
CA LEU A 38 5.06 1.22 -15.00
C LEU A 38 5.50 0.32 -16.16
N ASN A 39 4.68 -0.66 -16.56
CA ASN A 39 4.91 -1.46 -17.76
C ASN A 39 4.33 -0.76 -19.01
N THR A 40 4.94 0.34 -19.43
CA THR A 40 4.49 1.20 -20.52
C THR A 40 5.62 1.46 -21.53
N LEU A 41 5.32 2.15 -22.63
CA LEU A 41 6.32 2.57 -23.62
C LEU A 41 7.30 3.59 -23.00
N PRO A 42 8.54 3.67 -23.48
CA PRO A 42 9.53 4.58 -22.92
C PRO A 42 9.10 6.06 -22.94
N GLU A 43 8.38 6.48 -23.96
CA GLU A 43 7.84 7.83 -24.14
C GLU A 43 6.78 8.19 -23.10
N ASP A 44 6.00 7.21 -22.63
CA ASP A 44 4.91 7.38 -21.66
C ASP A 44 5.39 7.22 -20.20
N LEU A 45 6.62 6.73 -20.00
CA LEU A 45 7.15 6.41 -18.68
C LEU A 45 7.15 7.61 -17.71
N PRO A 46 7.51 8.86 -18.11
CA PRO A 46 7.49 9.99 -17.18
C PRO A 46 6.09 10.29 -16.63
N GLU A 47 5.05 10.21 -17.48
CA GLU A 47 3.67 10.42 -17.08
C GLU A 47 3.17 9.27 -16.19
N ALA A 48 3.44 8.04 -16.56
CA ALA A 48 3.11 6.85 -15.76
C ALA A 48 3.79 6.88 -14.39
N LEU A 49 5.05 7.27 -14.31
CA LEU A 49 5.79 7.40 -13.06
C LEU A 49 5.18 8.46 -12.15
N ALA A 50 4.80 9.62 -12.70
CA ALA A 50 4.14 10.68 -11.94
C ALA A 50 2.77 10.21 -11.41
N ALA A 51 1.99 9.50 -12.22
CA ALA A 51 0.71 8.92 -11.80
C ALA A 51 0.88 7.88 -10.68
N CYS A 52 1.88 7.00 -10.80
CA CYS A 52 2.20 6.03 -9.75
C CYS A 52 2.64 6.71 -8.44
N GLN A 53 3.48 7.73 -8.53
CA GLN A 53 3.90 8.50 -7.34
C GLN A 53 2.72 9.19 -6.66
N GLN A 54 1.78 9.74 -7.43
CA GLN A 54 0.58 10.35 -6.87
C GLN A 54 -0.31 9.32 -6.19
N ALA A 55 -0.52 8.15 -6.81
CA ALA A 55 -1.30 7.07 -6.24
C ALA A 55 -0.69 6.54 -4.93
N ALA A 56 0.63 6.29 -4.93
CA ALA A 56 1.36 5.84 -3.75
C ALA A 56 1.31 6.87 -2.60
N GLN A 57 1.45 8.18 -2.91
CA GLN A 57 1.29 9.24 -1.91
C GLN A 57 -0.13 9.32 -1.34
N ALA A 58 -1.13 8.85 -2.08
CA ALA A 58 -2.50 8.69 -1.60
C ALA A 58 -2.74 7.39 -0.80
N GLY A 59 -1.70 6.57 -0.62
CA GLY A 59 -1.76 5.30 0.13
C GLY A 59 -2.22 4.10 -0.72
N ASP A 60 -2.11 4.18 -2.05
CA ASP A 60 -2.37 3.03 -2.91
C ASP A 60 -1.24 2.01 -2.76
N LEU A 61 -1.58 0.89 -2.14
CA LEU A 61 -0.68 -0.19 -1.76
C LEU A 61 0.05 -0.82 -2.95
N GLU A 62 -0.65 -1.01 -4.06
CA GLU A 62 -0.09 -1.58 -5.27
C GLU A 62 0.87 -0.59 -5.95
N ALA A 63 0.53 0.71 -5.94
CA ALA A 63 1.41 1.75 -6.48
C ALA A 63 2.72 1.87 -5.68
N GLU A 64 2.68 1.73 -4.36
CA GLU A 64 3.88 1.69 -3.52
C GLU A 64 4.77 0.48 -3.90
N PHE A 65 4.18 -0.69 -4.06
CA PHE A 65 4.91 -1.89 -4.47
C PHE A 65 5.51 -1.75 -5.87
N GLU A 66 4.75 -1.29 -6.86
CA GLU A 66 5.21 -1.07 -8.23
C GLU A 66 6.37 -0.06 -8.31
N LEU A 67 6.33 1.01 -7.53
CA LEU A 67 7.45 1.95 -7.41
C LEU A 67 8.69 1.27 -6.79
N GLY A 68 8.49 0.44 -5.78
CA GLY A 68 9.56 -0.36 -5.19
C GLY A 68 10.25 -1.24 -6.23
N GLU A 69 9.48 -2.01 -7.02
CA GLU A 69 10.01 -2.85 -8.10
C GLU A 69 10.72 -2.02 -9.18
N PHE A 70 10.17 -0.87 -9.55
CA PHE A 70 10.74 0.03 -10.56
C PHE A 70 12.15 0.48 -10.18
N TYR A 71 12.34 0.94 -8.94
CA TYR A 71 13.64 1.38 -8.46
C TYR A 71 14.59 0.22 -8.14
N TYR A 72 14.04 -0.94 -7.80
CA TYR A 72 14.82 -2.12 -7.47
C TYR A 72 15.42 -2.79 -8.70
N ASP A 73 14.66 -2.95 -9.80
CA ASP A 73 15.08 -3.76 -10.94
C ASP A 73 16.10 -3.06 -11.86
N GLY A 74 16.08 -1.72 -11.90
CA GLY A 74 17.03 -0.91 -12.68
C GLY A 74 16.91 -1.06 -14.20
N LYS A 75 15.80 -1.64 -14.71
CA LYS A 75 15.62 -1.91 -16.15
C LYS A 75 15.20 -0.69 -16.96
N ARG A 76 14.47 0.22 -16.33
CA ARG A 76 13.86 1.38 -17.00
C ARG A 76 14.38 2.72 -16.53
N ALA A 77 14.99 2.75 -15.34
CA ALA A 77 15.72 3.84 -14.75
C ALA A 77 16.96 3.27 -14.04
N PRO A 78 17.98 4.08 -13.73
CA PRO A 78 19.06 3.62 -12.88
C PRO A 78 18.53 3.04 -11.57
N ARG A 79 19.08 1.88 -11.18
CA ARG A 79 18.72 1.21 -9.92
C ARG A 79 18.95 2.13 -8.74
N ASP A 80 17.93 2.32 -7.91
CA ASP A 80 17.98 3.10 -6.68
C ASP A 80 17.44 2.30 -5.51
N LEU A 81 18.34 1.60 -4.82
CA LEU A 81 17.99 0.72 -3.72
C LEU A 81 17.45 1.47 -2.49
N ALA A 82 17.81 2.74 -2.32
CA ALA A 82 17.28 3.55 -1.21
C ALA A 82 15.81 3.90 -1.45
N GLN A 83 15.46 4.29 -2.67
CA GLN A 83 14.06 4.51 -3.03
C GLN A 83 13.25 3.21 -3.02
N ALA A 84 13.80 2.12 -3.56
CA ALA A 84 13.15 0.81 -3.52
C ALA A 84 12.84 0.38 -2.08
N LEU A 85 13.81 0.50 -1.17
CA LEU A 85 13.64 0.19 0.25
C LEU A 85 12.50 1.00 0.86
N ASN A 86 12.50 2.32 0.65
CA ASN A 86 11.48 3.21 1.20
C ASN A 86 10.06 2.84 0.72
N TRP A 87 9.88 2.54 -0.55
CA TRP A 87 8.58 2.14 -1.09
C TRP A 87 8.14 0.75 -0.61
N PHE A 88 9.06 -0.22 -0.57
CA PHE A 88 8.74 -1.54 0.00
C PHE A 88 8.45 -1.48 1.50
N GLU A 89 9.10 -0.60 2.26
CA GLU A 89 8.76 -0.39 3.67
C GLU A 89 7.34 0.13 3.84
N GLN A 90 6.92 1.12 3.06
CA GLN A 90 5.56 1.67 3.12
C GLN A 90 4.51 0.60 2.80
N ALA A 91 4.65 -0.12 1.68
CA ALA A 91 3.76 -1.21 1.31
C ALA A 91 3.79 -2.36 2.34
N SER A 92 4.97 -2.67 2.89
CA SER A 92 5.15 -3.71 3.93
C SER A 92 4.38 -3.40 5.21
N LEU A 93 4.39 -2.14 5.65
CA LEU A 93 3.66 -1.70 6.84
C LEU A 93 2.14 -1.85 6.69
N GLN A 94 1.64 -1.79 5.48
CA GLN A 94 0.23 -2.01 5.15
C GLN A 94 -0.11 -3.49 4.90
N GLY A 95 0.87 -4.39 5.04
CA GLY A 95 0.66 -5.84 4.91
C GLY A 95 0.80 -6.40 3.49
N HIS A 96 1.37 -5.64 2.53
CA HIS A 96 1.59 -6.15 1.19
C HIS A 96 2.60 -7.30 1.18
N ALA A 97 2.14 -8.52 0.92
CA ALA A 97 2.93 -9.74 1.07
C ALA A 97 4.21 -9.75 0.21
N GLN A 98 4.11 -9.33 -1.06
CA GLN A 98 5.26 -9.31 -1.97
C GLN A 98 6.26 -8.20 -1.61
N ALA A 99 5.79 -7.03 -1.13
CA ALA A 99 6.69 -5.99 -0.62
C ALA A 99 7.44 -6.45 0.62
N GLN A 100 6.77 -7.14 1.54
CA GLN A 100 7.42 -7.77 2.70
C GLN A 100 8.45 -8.80 2.26
N TYR A 101 8.15 -9.61 1.27
CA TYR A 101 9.11 -10.56 0.71
C TYR A 101 10.35 -9.86 0.15
N ARG A 102 10.15 -8.84 -0.71
CA ARG A 102 11.26 -8.03 -1.25
C ARG A 102 12.10 -7.38 -0.17
N LEU A 103 11.44 -6.75 0.80
CA LEU A 103 12.10 -6.12 1.94
C LEU A 103 12.92 -7.13 2.75
N GLY A 104 12.37 -8.30 3.02
CA GLY A 104 13.07 -9.38 3.71
C GLY A 104 14.31 -9.87 2.96
N VAL A 105 14.22 -10.00 1.62
CA VAL A 105 15.36 -10.35 0.76
C VAL A 105 16.42 -9.25 0.77
N MET A 106 16.03 -7.96 0.76
CA MET A 106 16.96 -6.83 0.85
C MET A 106 17.71 -6.83 2.18
N PHE A 107 17.05 -7.08 3.30
CA PHE A 107 17.72 -7.26 4.60
C PHE A 107 18.65 -8.46 4.63
N TYR A 108 18.27 -9.57 4.02
CA TYR A 108 19.10 -10.77 3.97
C TYR A 108 20.37 -10.54 3.16
N ARG A 109 20.27 -9.88 1.99
CA ARG A 109 21.39 -9.67 1.08
C ARG A 109 22.22 -8.42 1.37
N GLY A 110 21.73 -7.53 2.22
CA GLY A 110 22.36 -6.23 2.44
C GLY A 110 22.21 -5.28 1.25
N GLU A 111 21.08 -5.34 0.56
CA GLU A 111 20.80 -4.50 -0.60
C GLU A 111 20.17 -3.17 -0.16
N GLY A 112 20.89 -2.08 -0.30
CA GLY A 112 20.48 -0.72 0.12
C GLY A 112 20.57 -0.47 1.62
N VAL A 113 20.76 -1.51 2.44
CA VAL A 113 20.91 -1.47 3.91
C VAL A 113 21.95 -2.51 4.33
N PRO A 114 22.58 -2.39 5.51
CA PRO A 114 23.40 -3.45 6.05
C PRO A 114 22.63 -4.74 6.22
N ALA A 115 23.22 -5.89 5.88
CA ALA A 115 22.60 -7.20 6.03
C ALA A 115 22.20 -7.47 7.49
N ASN A 116 20.97 -7.96 7.69
CA ASN A 116 20.42 -8.25 9.00
C ASN A 116 19.49 -9.47 8.94
N ASN A 117 20.00 -10.64 9.32
CA ASN A 117 19.25 -11.89 9.28
C ASN A 117 18.06 -11.92 10.23
N VAL A 118 18.12 -11.20 11.38
CA VAL A 118 17.01 -11.13 12.33
C VAL A 118 15.82 -10.39 11.71
N GLN A 119 16.08 -9.21 11.12
CA GLN A 119 15.03 -8.45 10.41
C GLN A 119 14.52 -9.22 9.19
N ALA A 120 15.43 -9.78 8.39
CA ALA A 120 15.06 -10.59 7.23
C ALA A 120 14.11 -11.72 7.61
N TYR A 121 14.45 -12.52 8.62
CA TYR A 121 13.62 -13.62 9.09
C TYR A 121 12.22 -13.16 9.54
N ILE A 122 12.16 -12.09 10.36
CA ILE A 122 10.89 -11.56 10.87
C ILE A 122 9.99 -11.12 9.71
N VAL A 123 10.52 -10.30 8.78
CA VAL A 123 9.75 -9.75 7.67
C VAL A 123 9.32 -10.85 6.69
N LEU A 124 10.19 -11.84 6.41
CA LEU A 124 9.84 -12.99 5.58
C LEU A 124 8.74 -13.86 6.21
N LYS A 125 8.79 -14.08 7.52
CA LYS A 125 7.70 -14.83 8.21
C LYS A 125 6.38 -14.06 8.17
N MET A 126 6.41 -12.72 8.25
CA MET A 126 5.22 -11.88 8.05
C MET A 126 4.70 -11.97 6.60
N ALA A 127 5.60 -11.91 5.61
CA ALA A 127 5.24 -12.10 4.20
C ALA A 127 4.53 -13.42 3.94
N ALA A 128 5.04 -14.51 4.53
CA ALA A 128 4.42 -15.84 4.42
C ALA A 128 3.00 -15.88 5.02
N VAL A 129 2.79 -15.25 6.18
CA VAL A 129 1.46 -15.13 6.81
C VAL A 129 0.51 -14.32 5.94
N ASN A 130 1.00 -13.28 5.26
CA ASN A 130 0.22 -12.42 4.37
C ASN A 130 0.05 -13.02 2.95
N GLY A 131 0.54 -14.23 2.69
CA GLY A 131 0.26 -14.97 1.46
C GLY A 131 1.39 -14.99 0.42
N SER A 132 2.61 -14.59 0.76
CA SER A 132 3.76 -14.77 -0.14
C SER A 132 4.24 -16.23 -0.08
N GLU A 133 4.06 -16.97 -1.19
CA GLU A 133 4.41 -18.42 -1.26
C GLU A 133 5.92 -18.66 -1.08
N ASP A 134 6.77 -17.82 -1.68
CA ASP A 134 8.24 -17.99 -1.63
C ASP A 134 8.87 -17.56 -0.30
N ALA A 135 8.11 -16.84 0.54
CA ALA A 135 8.67 -16.23 1.74
C ALA A 135 9.01 -17.23 2.83
N LEU A 136 8.27 -18.33 2.95
CA LEU A 136 8.52 -19.34 3.95
C LEU A 136 9.84 -20.07 3.70
N ASP A 137 10.06 -20.51 2.47
CA ASP A 137 11.30 -21.20 2.06
C ASP A 137 12.52 -20.28 2.25
N THR A 138 12.37 -19.00 1.89
CA THR A 138 13.43 -18.02 2.08
C THR A 138 13.70 -17.75 3.57
N ALA A 139 12.66 -17.67 4.40
CA ALA A 139 12.81 -17.51 5.84
C ALA A 139 13.56 -18.70 6.47
N ASP A 140 13.27 -19.93 6.02
CA ASP A 140 13.95 -21.12 6.51
C ASP A 140 15.42 -21.16 6.07
N GLN A 141 15.75 -20.68 4.86
CA GLN A 141 17.14 -20.51 4.42
C GLN A 141 17.90 -19.49 5.28
N VAL A 142 17.26 -18.38 5.64
CA VAL A 142 17.83 -17.37 6.54
C VAL A 142 18.04 -17.97 7.93
N ALA A 143 17.03 -18.66 8.48
CA ALA A 143 17.09 -19.29 9.80
C ALA A 143 18.24 -20.31 9.91
N ALA A 144 18.49 -21.08 8.84
CA ALA A 144 19.57 -22.06 8.80
C ALA A 144 20.98 -21.42 8.93
N GLN A 145 21.11 -20.13 8.64
CA GLN A 145 22.37 -19.38 8.74
C GLN A 145 22.47 -18.54 10.01
N MET A 146 21.41 -18.49 10.83
CA MET A 146 21.37 -17.68 12.05
C MET A 146 21.98 -18.45 13.23
N PRO A 147 22.78 -17.79 14.08
CA PRO A 147 23.07 -18.30 15.40
C PRO A 147 21.78 -18.53 16.18
N ARG A 148 21.78 -19.59 17.02
CA ARG A 148 20.59 -19.96 17.82
C ARG A 148 20.02 -18.79 18.63
N GLU A 149 20.89 -17.99 19.23
CA GLU A 149 20.49 -16.83 20.02
C GLU A 149 19.74 -15.78 19.18
N GLN A 150 20.20 -15.50 17.95
CA GLN A 150 19.52 -14.58 17.05
C GLN A 150 18.16 -15.12 16.59
N LEU A 151 18.05 -16.41 16.34
CA LEU A 151 16.79 -17.05 15.98
C LEU A 151 15.79 -17.01 17.14
N GLU A 152 16.25 -17.21 18.38
CA GLU A 152 15.43 -17.09 19.59
C GLU A 152 14.89 -15.65 19.74
N ILE A 153 15.75 -14.62 19.56
CA ILE A 153 15.34 -13.22 19.56
C ILE A 153 14.30 -12.93 18.46
N ALA A 154 14.58 -13.35 17.23
CA ALA A 154 13.66 -13.14 16.10
C ALA A 154 12.28 -13.78 16.34
N THR A 155 12.27 -15.01 16.86
CA THR A 155 11.03 -15.73 17.19
C THR A 155 10.26 -15.06 18.33
N GLN A 156 10.96 -14.54 19.33
CA GLN A 156 10.33 -13.79 20.42
C GLN A 156 9.66 -12.51 19.92
N VAL A 157 10.37 -11.72 19.09
CA VAL A 157 9.83 -10.48 18.49
C VAL A 157 8.62 -10.81 17.64
N LEU A 158 8.70 -11.82 16.77
CA LEU A 158 7.59 -12.27 15.94
C LEU A 158 6.36 -12.66 16.78
N GLY A 159 6.58 -13.40 17.86
CA GLY A 159 5.52 -13.74 18.81
C GLY A 159 4.87 -12.54 19.49
N GLN A 160 5.63 -11.44 19.73
CA GLN A 160 5.06 -10.18 20.24
C GLN A 160 4.21 -9.48 19.19
N ILE A 161 4.69 -9.41 17.94
CA ILE A 161 3.94 -8.81 16.83
C ILE A 161 2.58 -9.51 16.66
N PHE A 162 2.54 -10.83 16.61
CA PHE A 162 1.30 -11.58 16.47
C PHE A 162 0.36 -11.42 17.68
N ARG A 163 0.89 -11.38 18.90
CA ARG A 163 0.05 -11.11 20.07
C ARG A 163 -0.61 -9.73 20.02
N ASN A 164 0.14 -8.70 19.62
CA ASN A 164 -0.40 -7.36 19.51
C ASN A 164 -1.48 -7.29 18.42
N TYR A 165 -1.23 -7.91 17.27
CA TYR A 165 -2.21 -8.01 16.18
C TYR A 165 -3.50 -8.69 16.63
N LEU A 166 -3.41 -9.82 17.35
CA LEU A 166 -4.58 -10.52 17.89
C LEU A 166 -5.36 -9.67 18.92
N LEU A 167 -4.66 -8.89 19.74
CA LEU A 167 -5.29 -7.98 20.69
C LEU A 167 -6.03 -6.85 19.99
N GLU A 168 -5.46 -6.29 18.91
CA GLU A 168 -6.11 -5.27 18.08
C GLU A 168 -7.39 -5.81 17.43
N LEU A 169 -7.37 -7.00 16.87
CA LEU A 169 -8.56 -7.65 16.31
C LEU A 169 -9.65 -7.84 17.38
N GLN A 170 -9.28 -8.28 18.59
CA GLN A 170 -10.25 -8.44 19.68
C GLN A 170 -10.88 -7.12 20.11
N THR A 171 -10.13 -6.01 20.08
CA THR A 171 -10.65 -4.70 20.44
C THR A 171 -11.50 -4.08 19.34
N ALA A 172 -11.17 -4.34 18.07
CA ALA A 172 -11.90 -3.83 16.91
C ALA A 172 -13.29 -4.48 16.78
N ASP A 173 -13.40 -5.79 17.01
CA ASP A 173 -14.65 -6.56 16.85
C ASP A 173 -15.51 -6.59 18.12
N GLY A 174 -15.05 -6.03 19.25
CA GLY A 174 -15.78 -6.03 20.53
C GLY A 174 -16.07 -7.42 21.11
N GLY A 175 -15.48 -8.47 20.55
CA GLY A 175 -15.67 -9.85 20.95
C GLY A 175 -14.39 -10.68 20.93
N SER A 176 -14.35 -11.70 21.79
CA SER A 176 -13.27 -12.69 21.74
C SER A 176 -13.42 -13.56 20.50
N PRO A 177 -12.36 -13.76 19.68
CA PRO A 177 -12.39 -14.70 18.55
C PRO A 177 -12.63 -16.16 19.00
N PHE A 178 -12.56 -16.43 20.30
CA PHE A 178 -12.85 -17.72 20.93
C PHE A 178 -14.16 -17.73 21.73
N ALA A 179 -15.03 -16.72 21.53
CA ALA A 179 -16.36 -16.78 22.11
C ALA A 179 -17.10 -17.98 21.51
N PRO A 180 -17.77 -18.83 22.31
CA PRO A 180 -18.54 -19.93 21.79
C PRO A 180 -19.64 -19.37 20.86
N LEU A 181 -19.77 -19.95 19.68
CA LEU A 181 -20.86 -19.63 18.75
C LEU A 181 -22.20 -19.87 19.43
N PRO A 182 -23.21 -19.01 19.22
CA PRO A 182 -24.53 -19.13 19.82
C PRO A 182 -25.25 -20.38 19.39
#